data_ed7f2faec5d612dc654d4bf837278f17
#
_entry.id   ed7f2faec5d612dc654d4bf837278f17
#
_cell.length_a   1.000
_cell.length_b   1.000
_cell.length_c   1.000
_cell.angle_alpha   90.00
_cell.angle_beta   90.00
_cell.angle_gamma   90.00
#
_symmetry.space_group_name_H-M   'P 1'
#
loop_
_entity.id
_entity.type
_entity.pdbx_description
1 polymer ?
#
loop_
_entity_poly.entity_id
_entity_poly.type
_entity_poly.pdbx_seq_one_letter_code
_entity_poly.pdbx_strand_id
1 'polypeptide(L)'
;MKILLVIDDYISSNNGTTISCRRFAGELRRQGHEVKVLGTSLPDEPNMFRLEEYHLPIVDGLVRANDFHFSKVDLAVIRQAVAWADVVHCMMPFMLTYRTKQVCDELHKPATAAFHIQPENLLSAVRLGKFKPLVDSVYWAWRKGIYCKFQYIHCPSPFMRQEMIDHGYQGDIRPISNGISSAFCQQERTSACSPYKGKDRKIVITMVGRLAREKRQDVILRAVRKSKYADSIQVVFAGKGPLERWYKRLGKRLKNPPMFVYLNQQDLLTLLRQTDLYVHSSDMESEAISCIEAFATGLVPVISDSRKSATRQFALDERSLFKAGSSTDLAKKIDYWLDHPEEKRRMEQAYARQGLDYTLEASVRKCVEMFTDAMANA
;
A
#
# COMPACT_ATOMS: atom_id res chain seq x y z
N MET A 1 -11.41 -8.99 -22.50
CA MET A 1 -11.59 -7.51 -22.60
C MET A 1 -10.26 -6.88 -22.98
N LYS A 2 -10.33 -5.79 -23.75
CA LYS A 2 -9.21 -4.90 -24.01
C LYS A 2 -9.20 -3.79 -22.95
N ILE A 3 -8.24 -3.83 -22.04
CA ILE A 3 -8.16 -2.92 -20.89
C ILE A 3 -6.98 -1.96 -21.09
N LEU A 4 -7.28 -0.67 -21.04
CA LEU A 4 -6.25 0.37 -21.04
C LEU A 4 -5.99 0.87 -19.62
N LEU A 5 -4.79 0.65 -19.10
CA LEU A 5 -4.35 1.27 -17.85
C LEU A 5 -3.63 2.58 -18.16
N VAL A 6 -4.06 3.66 -17.51
CA VAL A 6 -3.52 5.01 -17.73
C VAL A 6 -2.78 5.47 -16.48
N ILE A 7 -1.48 5.72 -16.62
CA ILE A 7 -0.62 6.08 -15.49
C ILE A 7 0.48 7.04 -15.95
N ASP A 8 0.76 8.08 -15.16
CA ASP A 8 1.81 9.04 -15.52
C ASP A 8 3.20 8.41 -15.51
N ASP A 9 3.53 7.59 -14.52
CA ASP A 9 4.83 6.95 -14.36
C ASP A 9 4.69 5.44 -14.16
N TYR A 10 5.34 4.65 -15.01
CA TYR A 10 5.26 3.19 -14.98
C TYR A 10 6.54 2.49 -14.49
N ILE A 11 7.70 3.18 -14.48
CA ILE A 11 9.00 2.56 -14.15
C ILE A 11 9.39 2.75 -12.68
N SER A 12 8.98 3.82 -12.03
CA SER A 12 9.39 4.12 -10.65
C SER A 12 9.29 2.89 -9.75
N SER A 13 10.37 2.58 -9.06
CA SER A 13 10.46 1.44 -8.14
C SER A 13 9.98 1.77 -6.72
N ASN A 14 9.85 3.06 -6.40
CA ASN A 14 9.53 3.54 -5.06
C ASN A 14 8.09 4.04 -4.92
N ASN A 15 7.35 4.14 -6.03
CA ASN A 15 5.96 4.59 -6.05
C ASN A 15 5.01 3.39 -5.94
N GLY A 16 4.22 3.34 -4.85
CA GLY A 16 3.26 2.26 -4.60
C GLY A 16 2.20 2.12 -5.70
N THR A 17 1.71 3.23 -6.28
CA THR A 17 0.73 3.21 -7.37
C THR A 17 1.31 2.58 -8.63
N THR A 18 2.56 2.90 -8.98
CA THR A 18 3.28 2.31 -10.10
C THR A 18 3.47 0.80 -9.92
N ILE A 19 3.88 0.37 -8.73
CA ILE A 19 4.03 -1.06 -8.41
C ILE A 19 2.69 -1.78 -8.51
N SER A 20 1.61 -1.19 -7.99
CA SER A 20 0.26 -1.75 -8.08
C SER A 20 -0.20 -1.85 -9.51
N CYS A 21 -0.01 -0.81 -10.33
CA CYS A 21 -0.37 -0.82 -11.75
C CYS A 21 0.33 -1.97 -12.51
N ARG A 22 1.64 -2.16 -12.31
CA ARG A 22 2.39 -3.27 -12.94
C ARG A 22 1.89 -4.64 -12.50
N ARG A 23 1.61 -4.81 -11.20
CA ARG A 23 1.06 -6.07 -10.66
C ARG A 23 -0.32 -6.36 -11.25
N PHE A 24 -1.20 -5.36 -11.29
CA PHE A 24 -2.53 -5.47 -11.90
C PHE A 24 -2.44 -5.79 -13.39
N ALA A 25 -1.58 -5.09 -14.15
CA ALA A 25 -1.38 -5.36 -15.58
C ALA A 25 -0.94 -6.82 -15.83
N GLY A 26 0.01 -7.31 -15.04
CA GLY A 26 0.49 -8.69 -15.14
C GLY A 26 -0.60 -9.72 -14.82
N GLU A 27 -1.35 -9.49 -13.75
CA GLU A 27 -2.40 -10.41 -13.32
C GLU A 27 -3.61 -10.38 -14.26
N LEU A 28 -4.04 -9.22 -14.77
CA LEU A 28 -5.08 -9.10 -15.79
C LEU A 28 -4.72 -9.89 -17.06
N ARG A 29 -3.45 -9.80 -17.51
CA ARG A 29 -2.96 -10.59 -18.64
C ARG A 29 -3.00 -12.10 -18.34
N ARG A 30 -2.60 -12.50 -17.12
CA ARG A 30 -2.67 -13.90 -16.67
C ARG A 30 -4.11 -14.44 -16.65
N GLN A 31 -5.10 -13.59 -16.37
CA GLN A 31 -6.52 -13.91 -16.43
C GLN A 31 -7.11 -13.86 -17.87
N GLY A 32 -6.27 -13.69 -18.89
CA GLY A 32 -6.66 -13.75 -20.29
C GLY A 32 -7.21 -12.45 -20.88
N HIS A 33 -6.95 -11.30 -20.24
CA HIS A 33 -7.31 -10.00 -20.79
C HIS A 33 -6.19 -9.42 -21.65
N GLU A 34 -6.54 -8.68 -22.69
CA GLU A 34 -5.61 -7.86 -23.45
C GLU A 34 -5.37 -6.55 -22.69
N VAL A 35 -4.14 -6.30 -22.23
CA VAL A 35 -3.84 -5.12 -21.41
C VAL A 35 -2.75 -4.30 -22.07
N LYS A 36 -3.05 -3.02 -22.34
CA LYS A 36 -2.08 -2.02 -22.73
C LYS A 36 -1.98 -0.91 -21.68
N VAL A 37 -0.83 -0.24 -21.67
CA VAL A 37 -0.56 0.88 -20.75
C VAL A 37 -0.31 2.15 -21.55
N LEU A 38 -0.93 3.25 -21.11
CA LEU A 38 -0.68 4.60 -21.62
C LEU A 38 0.04 5.41 -20.54
N GLY A 39 1.19 5.96 -20.86
CA GLY A 39 1.97 6.79 -19.93
C GLY A 39 3.37 7.12 -20.40
N THR A 40 4.19 7.69 -19.49
CA THR A 40 5.62 7.91 -19.75
C THR A 40 6.48 6.84 -19.10
N SER A 41 7.79 6.85 -19.39
CA SER A 41 8.77 5.90 -18.82
C SER A 41 8.35 4.43 -18.98
N LEU A 42 7.79 4.08 -20.15
CA LEU A 42 7.34 2.72 -20.43
C LEU A 42 8.50 1.86 -20.96
N PRO A 43 8.54 0.55 -20.64
CA PRO A 43 9.48 -0.38 -21.25
C PRO A 43 9.24 -0.52 -22.76
N ASP A 44 10.25 -1.00 -23.48
CA ASP A 44 10.14 -1.19 -24.94
C ASP A 44 9.40 -2.49 -25.27
N GLU A 45 8.09 -2.45 -25.08
CA GLU A 45 7.18 -3.56 -25.29
C GLU A 45 6.04 -3.16 -26.24
N PRO A 46 5.52 -4.09 -27.07
CA PRO A 46 4.48 -3.78 -28.08
C PRO A 46 3.12 -3.38 -27.46
N ASN A 47 2.94 -3.63 -26.17
CA ASN A 47 1.68 -3.39 -25.45
C ASN A 47 1.64 -2.02 -24.75
N MET A 48 2.34 -1.00 -25.30
CA MET A 48 2.49 0.30 -24.67
C MET A 48 2.14 1.44 -25.62
N PHE A 49 1.37 2.42 -25.12
CA PHE A 49 1.17 3.72 -25.77
C PHE A 49 2.04 4.75 -25.04
N ARG A 50 3.13 5.16 -25.68
CA ARG A 50 4.15 6.00 -25.05
C ARG A 50 3.84 7.47 -25.18
N LEU A 51 4.02 8.19 -24.10
CA LEU A 51 4.02 9.64 -24.02
C LEU A 51 5.42 10.14 -23.67
N GLU A 52 5.77 11.33 -24.12
CA GLU A 52 6.96 12.02 -23.67
C GLU A 52 6.83 12.42 -22.20
N GLU A 53 7.97 12.58 -21.53
CA GLU A 53 8.02 13.12 -20.18
C GLU A 53 7.75 14.63 -20.19
N TYR A 54 6.97 15.10 -19.23
CA TYR A 54 6.71 16.52 -19.01
C TYR A 54 7.56 17.06 -17.86
N HIS A 55 8.41 18.04 -18.17
CA HIS A 55 9.27 18.70 -17.21
C HIS A 55 8.59 19.94 -16.63
N LEU A 56 8.44 19.98 -15.30
CA LEU A 56 7.87 21.11 -14.57
C LEU A 56 8.97 22.13 -14.24
N PRO A 57 9.03 23.32 -14.86
CA PRO A 57 10.22 24.19 -14.82
C PRO A 57 10.74 24.59 -13.43
N ILE A 58 9.87 24.64 -12.41
CA ILE A 58 10.23 25.14 -11.06
C ILE A 58 10.39 23.97 -10.07
N VAL A 59 9.63 22.91 -10.22
CA VAL A 59 9.53 21.80 -9.24
C VAL A 59 10.08 20.47 -9.72
N ASP A 60 10.64 20.44 -10.95
CA ASP A 60 11.14 19.21 -11.57
C ASP A 60 12.18 18.48 -10.70
N GLY A 61 13.11 19.23 -10.10
CA GLY A 61 14.10 18.66 -9.19
C GLY A 61 13.49 17.99 -7.95
N LEU A 62 12.39 18.54 -7.41
CA LEU A 62 11.69 17.94 -6.28
C LEU A 62 10.88 16.70 -6.69
N VAL A 63 10.26 16.73 -7.86
CA VAL A 63 9.48 15.64 -8.43
C VAL A 63 10.41 14.45 -8.71
N ARG A 64 11.51 14.66 -9.39
CA ARG A 64 12.54 13.65 -9.68
C ARG A 64 13.24 13.12 -8.43
N ALA A 65 13.46 13.97 -7.41
CA ALA A 65 14.01 13.53 -6.13
C ALA A 65 13.08 12.56 -5.39
N ASN A 66 11.78 12.54 -5.74
CA ASN A 66 10.81 11.55 -5.27
C ASN A 66 10.60 10.40 -6.26
N ASP A 67 11.46 10.26 -7.28
CA ASP A 67 11.39 9.21 -8.28
C ASP A 67 10.01 9.18 -8.98
N PHE A 68 9.57 10.34 -9.49
CA PHE A 68 8.28 10.48 -10.17
C PHE A 68 8.42 11.27 -11.48
N HIS A 69 7.64 10.88 -12.51
CA HIS A 69 7.65 11.48 -13.84
C HIS A 69 6.22 11.78 -14.29
N PHE A 70 5.99 13.00 -14.76
CA PHE A 70 4.70 13.37 -15.35
C PHE A 70 4.70 13.10 -16.87
N SER A 71 3.56 12.68 -17.39
CA SER A 71 3.37 12.49 -18.83
C SER A 71 3.02 13.81 -19.51
N LYS A 72 3.68 14.10 -20.62
CA LYS A 72 3.25 15.14 -21.56
C LYS A 72 2.02 14.67 -22.32
N VAL A 73 0.95 15.43 -22.23
CA VAL A 73 -0.30 15.10 -22.90
C VAL A 73 -0.16 15.17 -24.41
N ASP A 74 -0.42 14.07 -25.10
CA ASP A 74 -0.57 13.98 -26.55
C ASP A 74 -1.95 13.40 -26.90
N LEU A 75 -2.84 14.25 -27.40
CA LEU A 75 -4.23 13.88 -27.68
C LEU A 75 -4.35 12.85 -28.82
N ALA A 76 -3.40 12.80 -29.77
CA ALA A 76 -3.44 11.82 -30.84
C ALA A 76 -3.15 10.42 -30.30
N VAL A 77 -2.12 10.29 -29.47
CA VAL A 77 -1.76 9.03 -28.81
C VAL A 77 -2.87 8.59 -27.84
N ILE A 78 -3.42 9.51 -27.03
CA ILE A 78 -4.53 9.21 -26.12
C ILE A 78 -5.75 8.71 -26.90
N ARG A 79 -6.13 9.36 -27.99
CA ARG A 79 -7.27 8.96 -28.85
C ARG A 79 -7.08 7.57 -29.45
N GLN A 80 -5.87 7.28 -29.93
CA GLN A 80 -5.54 5.94 -30.44
C GLN A 80 -5.64 4.87 -29.35
N ALA A 81 -5.14 5.16 -28.15
CA ALA A 81 -5.15 4.25 -27.01
C ALA A 81 -6.60 3.98 -26.53
N VAL A 82 -7.41 5.03 -26.38
CA VAL A 82 -8.81 4.94 -25.95
C VAL A 82 -9.66 4.21 -26.99
N ALA A 83 -9.45 4.50 -28.28
CA ALA A 83 -10.18 3.83 -29.37
C ALA A 83 -9.95 2.30 -29.39
N TRP A 84 -8.75 1.85 -29.04
CA TRP A 84 -8.39 0.44 -28.94
C TRP A 84 -9.10 -0.29 -27.78
N ALA A 85 -9.38 0.42 -26.68
CA ALA A 85 -9.86 -0.20 -25.44
C ALA A 85 -11.37 -0.49 -25.44
N ASP A 86 -11.77 -1.53 -24.71
CA ASP A 86 -13.16 -1.76 -24.29
C ASP A 86 -13.48 -0.95 -23.02
N VAL A 87 -12.50 -0.84 -22.11
CA VAL A 87 -12.58 -0.06 -20.86
C VAL A 87 -11.25 0.61 -20.54
N VAL A 88 -11.32 1.80 -19.97
CA VAL A 88 -10.16 2.60 -19.56
C VAL A 88 -10.12 2.74 -18.04
N HIS A 89 -8.97 2.46 -17.41
CA HIS A 89 -8.77 2.62 -15.97
C HIS A 89 -7.64 3.60 -15.68
N CYS A 90 -7.96 4.75 -15.09
CA CYS A 90 -7.04 5.82 -14.78
C CYS A 90 -6.49 5.67 -13.35
N MET A 91 -5.16 5.56 -13.21
CA MET A 91 -4.49 5.21 -11.95
C MET A 91 -4.12 6.41 -11.08
N MET A 92 -4.00 7.62 -11.64
CA MET A 92 -3.48 8.80 -10.93
C MET A 92 -4.31 10.06 -11.22
N PRO A 93 -4.50 10.98 -10.25
CA PRO A 93 -5.35 12.16 -10.39
C PRO A 93 -4.62 13.35 -11.01
N PHE A 94 -4.03 13.18 -12.18
CA PHE A 94 -3.28 14.25 -12.86
C PHE A 94 -3.85 14.60 -14.24
N MET A 95 -3.18 15.48 -14.95
CA MET A 95 -3.63 16.02 -16.24
C MET A 95 -3.85 14.93 -17.29
N LEU A 96 -3.04 13.87 -17.28
CA LEU A 96 -3.21 12.73 -18.18
C LEU A 96 -4.59 12.09 -18.00
N THR A 97 -4.99 11.79 -16.77
CA THR A 97 -6.32 11.25 -16.44
C THR A 97 -7.45 12.17 -16.89
N TYR A 98 -7.32 13.49 -16.62
CA TYR A 98 -8.33 14.46 -17.03
C TYR A 98 -8.55 14.45 -18.54
N ARG A 99 -7.46 14.49 -19.34
CA ARG A 99 -7.53 14.50 -20.80
C ARG A 99 -7.99 13.15 -21.38
N THR A 100 -7.54 12.05 -20.79
CA THR A 100 -8.01 10.72 -21.18
C THR A 100 -9.52 10.59 -20.97
N LYS A 101 -10.05 11.07 -19.83
CA LYS A 101 -11.50 11.05 -19.59
C LYS A 101 -12.29 11.87 -20.62
N GLN A 102 -11.77 13.04 -21.03
CA GLN A 102 -12.42 13.83 -22.09
C GLN A 102 -12.51 13.02 -23.41
N VAL A 103 -11.42 12.34 -23.78
CA VAL A 103 -11.41 11.49 -24.99
C VAL A 103 -12.32 10.29 -24.84
N CYS A 104 -12.42 9.70 -23.63
CA CYS A 104 -13.37 8.62 -23.37
C CYS A 104 -14.83 9.09 -23.58
N ASP A 105 -15.17 10.30 -23.09
CA ASP A 105 -16.51 10.88 -23.28
C ASP A 105 -16.83 11.14 -24.77
N GLU A 106 -15.87 11.66 -25.52
CA GLU A 106 -15.99 11.90 -26.97
C GLU A 106 -16.19 10.61 -27.77
N LEU A 107 -15.52 9.53 -27.36
CA LEU A 107 -15.57 8.23 -28.04
C LEU A 107 -16.58 7.25 -27.43
N HIS A 108 -17.39 7.70 -26.46
CA HIS A 108 -18.34 6.87 -25.71
C HIS A 108 -17.71 5.59 -25.16
N LYS A 109 -16.51 5.72 -24.57
CA LYS A 109 -15.78 4.61 -23.97
C LYS A 109 -15.93 4.62 -22.45
N PRO A 110 -16.28 3.47 -21.82
CA PRO A 110 -16.36 3.36 -20.37
C PRO A 110 -15.02 3.65 -19.72
N ALA A 111 -15.06 4.48 -18.68
CA ALA A 111 -13.85 4.86 -17.94
C ALA A 111 -14.07 4.78 -16.43
N THR A 112 -13.09 4.24 -15.74
CA THR A 112 -13.02 4.13 -14.29
C THR A 112 -11.76 4.82 -13.77
N ALA A 113 -11.74 5.22 -12.51
CA ALA A 113 -10.57 5.86 -11.90
C ALA A 113 -10.14 5.14 -10.61
N ALA A 114 -8.85 5.23 -10.28
CA ALA A 114 -8.31 4.76 -9.01
C ALA A 114 -7.91 5.94 -8.11
N PHE A 115 -8.16 5.80 -6.82
CA PHE A 115 -7.74 6.74 -5.78
C PHE A 115 -6.66 6.11 -4.90
N HIS A 116 -5.42 6.09 -5.39
CA HIS A 116 -4.28 5.48 -4.68
C HIS A 116 -3.42 6.48 -3.92
N ILE A 117 -3.53 7.77 -4.24
CA ILE A 117 -2.69 8.82 -3.66
C ILE A 117 -3.50 9.62 -2.65
N GLN A 118 -3.10 9.60 -1.38
CA GLN A 118 -3.67 10.49 -0.37
C GLN A 118 -3.04 11.88 -0.50
N PRO A 119 -3.84 12.97 -0.48
CA PRO A 119 -3.34 14.35 -0.45
C PRO A 119 -2.32 14.61 0.66
N GLU A 120 -2.51 14.00 1.84
CA GLU A 120 -1.57 14.08 2.96
C GLU A 120 -0.19 13.55 2.60
N ASN A 121 -0.13 12.43 1.89
CA ASN A 121 1.15 11.82 1.48
C ASN A 121 1.85 12.68 0.43
N LEU A 122 1.09 13.21 -0.54
CA LEU A 122 1.62 14.13 -1.55
C LEU A 122 2.21 15.38 -0.89
N LEU A 123 1.45 16.03 0.00
CA LEU A 123 1.87 17.24 0.69
C LEU A 123 2.97 17.00 1.75
N SER A 124 3.11 15.77 2.23
CA SER A 124 4.20 15.40 3.16
C SER A 124 5.58 15.48 2.50
N ALA A 125 5.67 15.33 1.19
CA ALA A 125 6.91 15.52 0.42
C ALA A 125 7.45 16.96 0.58
N VAL A 126 6.56 17.94 0.74
CA VAL A 126 6.89 19.36 0.98
C VAL A 126 6.64 19.79 2.43
N ARG A 127 6.51 18.84 3.38
CA ARG A 127 6.29 19.04 4.83
C ARG A 127 4.95 19.74 5.17
N LEU A 128 4.00 19.80 4.26
CA LEU A 128 2.69 20.43 4.42
C LEU A 128 1.54 19.42 4.64
N GLY A 129 1.80 18.12 4.69
CA GLY A 129 0.78 17.07 4.86
C GLY A 129 -0.01 17.09 6.18
N LYS A 130 0.37 17.96 7.13
CA LYS A 130 -0.37 18.20 8.38
C LYS A 130 -1.21 19.47 8.35
N PHE A 131 -1.08 20.30 7.33
CA PHE A 131 -1.82 21.55 7.20
C PHE A 131 -3.20 21.28 6.59
N LYS A 132 -4.16 20.98 7.47
CA LYS A 132 -5.50 20.51 7.09
C LYS A 132 -6.19 21.35 6.01
N PRO A 133 -6.21 22.70 6.04
CA PRO A 133 -6.87 23.49 4.99
C PRO A 133 -6.30 23.21 3.58
N LEU A 134 -4.99 22.99 3.47
CA LEU A 134 -4.37 22.68 2.18
C LEU A 134 -4.68 21.24 1.75
N VAL A 135 -4.69 20.30 2.67
CA VAL A 135 -5.11 18.91 2.41
C VAL A 135 -6.56 18.89 1.90
N ASP A 136 -7.46 19.54 2.60
CA ASP A 136 -8.88 19.65 2.22
C ASP A 136 -9.06 20.32 0.85
N SER A 137 -8.23 21.34 0.53
CA SER A 137 -8.24 21.99 -0.78
C SER A 137 -7.82 21.09 -1.91
N VAL A 138 -6.84 20.18 -1.69
CA VAL A 138 -6.43 19.18 -2.69
C VAL A 138 -7.53 18.12 -2.90
N TYR A 139 -8.16 17.62 -1.81
CA TYR A 139 -9.35 16.77 -1.92
C TYR A 139 -10.43 17.43 -2.75
N TRP A 140 -10.76 18.69 -2.46
CA TRP A 140 -11.76 19.46 -3.20
C TRP A 140 -11.39 19.61 -4.68
N ALA A 141 -10.13 19.99 -4.98
CA ALA A 141 -9.66 20.21 -6.35
C ALA A 141 -9.72 18.91 -7.17
N TRP A 142 -9.26 17.79 -6.61
CA TRP A 142 -9.33 16.48 -7.29
C TRP A 142 -10.76 16.01 -7.48
N ARG A 143 -11.60 16.16 -6.44
CA ARG A 143 -13.02 15.85 -6.55
C ARG A 143 -13.68 16.61 -7.70
N LYS A 144 -13.56 17.94 -7.71
CA LYS A 144 -14.21 18.81 -8.70
C LYS A 144 -13.58 18.71 -10.09
N GLY A 145 -12.28 18.60 -10.17
CA GLY A 145 -11.56 18.61 -11.43
C GLY A 145 -11.55 17.25 -12.16
N ILE A 146 -11.50 16.17 -11.41
CA ILE A 146 -11.23 14.83 -11.96
C ILE A 146 -12.31 13.83 -11.57
N TYR A 147 -12.42 13.48 -10.28
CA TYR A 147 -13.19 12.32 -9.83
C TYR A 147 -14.71 12.47 -10.00
N CYS A 148 -15.27 13.68 -10.00
CA CYS A 148 -16.69 13.91 -10.28
C CYS A 148 -17.12 13.49 -11.70
N LYS A 149 -16.17 13.22 -12.58
CA LYS A 149 -16.41 12.76 -13.96
C LYS A 149 -16.48 11.23 -14.09
N PHE A 150 -16.20 10.50 -13.00
CA PHE A 150 -16.17 9.03 -12.98
C PHE A 150 -17.31 8.51 -12.11
N GLN A 151 -18.09 7.59 -12.66
CA GLN A 151 -19.12 6.89 -11.90
C GLN A 151 -18.52 5.79 -11.02
N TYR A 152 -17.47 5.12 -11.49
CA TYR A 152 -16.79 4.02 -10.80
C TYR A 152 -15.40 4.41 -10.37
N ILE A 153 -15.15 4.33 -9.05
CA ILE A 153 -13.87 4.72 -8.47
C ILE A 153 -13.34 3.57 -7.60
N HIS A 154 -12.17 3.07 -7.95
CA HIS A 154 -11.39 2.13 -7.15
C HIS A 154 -10.64 2.87 -6.04
N CYS A 155 -10.73 2.41 -4.80
CA CYS A 155 -9.88 2.87 -3.70
C CYS A 155 -9.28 1.66 -2.94
N PRO A 156 -8.10 1.79 -2.29
CA PRO A 156 -7.38 0.62 -1.79
C PRO A 156 -8.00 -0.01 -0.52
N SER A 157 -8.92 0.67 0.15
CA SER A 157 -9.47 0.18 1.43
C SER A 157 -10.83 0.80 1.78
N PRO A 158 -11.64 0.14 2.63
CA PRO A 158 -12.86 0.73 3.20
C PRO A 158 -12.59 2.05 3.94
N PHE A 159 -11.43 2.19 4.59
CA PHE A 159 -11.00 3.45 5.20
C PHE A 159 -10.90 4.58 4.16
N MET A 160 -10.22 4.32 3.04
CA MET A 160 -10.11 5.33 1.96
C MET A 160 -11.46 5.64 1.32
N ARG A 161 -12.35 4.65 1.19
CA ARG A 161 -13.72 4.89 0.75
C ARG A 161 -14.44 5.87 1.67
N GLN A 162 -14.32 5.69 2.99
CA GLN A 162 -14.95 6.58 3.97
C GLN A 162 -14.35 8.00 3.91
N GLU A 163 -13.02 8.13 3.85
CA GLU A 163 -12.34 9.41 3.67
C GLU A 163 -12.83 10.14 2.41
N MET A 164 -13.01 9.44 1.29
CA MET A 164 -13.55 10.03 0.07
C MET A 164 -15.00 10.50 0.26
N ILE A 165 -15.85 9.71 0.90
CA ILE A 165 -17.25 10.07 1.20
C ILE A 165 -17.30 11.29 2.11
N ASP A 166 -16.49 11.35 3.15
CA ASP A 166 -16.42 12.47 4.11
C ASP A 166 -15.96 13.78 3.42
N HIS A 167 -15.15 13.67 2.34
CA HIS A 167 -14.78 14.80 1.48
C HIS A 167 -15.77 15.06 0.34
N GLY A 168 -16.92 14.38 0.34
CA GLY A 168 -18.04 14.59 -0.59
C GLY A 168 -17.85 14.03 -1.98
N TYR A 169 -17.00 13.03 -2.15
CA TYR A 169 -16.91 12.26 -3.39
C TYR A 169 -18.20 11.44 -3.60
N GLN A 170 -18.60 11.29 -4.85
CA GLN A 170 -19.82 10.59 -5.25
C GLN A 170 -19.48 9.49 -6.25
N GLY A 171 -20.47 8.66 -6.58
CA GLY A 171 -20.33 7.51 -7.47
C GLY A 171 -20.22 6.19 -6.71
N ASP A 172 -19.95 5.13 -7.44
CA ASP A 172 -19.71 3.80 -6.91
C ASP A 172 -18.22 3.66 -6.53
N ILE A 173 -17.91 3.97 -5.26
CA ILE A 173 -16.56 3.91 -4.72
C ILE A 173 -16.33 2.52 -4.16
N ARG A 174 -15.51 1.72 -4.85
CA ARG A 174 -15.24 0.31 -4.51
C ARG A 174 -13.91 0.14 -3.80
N PRO A 175 -13.90 -0.38 -2.56
CA PRO A 175 -12.68 -0.74 -1.87
C PRO A 175 -12.13 -2.06 -2.46
N ILE A 176 -11.07 -1.95 -3.23
CA ILE A 176 -10.36 -3.06 -3.85
C ILE A 176 -8.89 -2.95 -3.42
N SER A 177 -8.38 -3.97 -2.74
CA SER A 177 -6.99 -4.02 -2.28
C SER A 177 -6.01 -3.94 -3.45
N ASN A 178 -4.84 -3.37 -3.22
CA ASN A 178 -3.72 -3.44 -4.17
C ASN A 178 -3.18 -4.87 -4.34
N GLY A 179 -3.62 -5.79 -3.51
CA GLY A 179 -3.28 -7.20 -3.56
C GLY A 179 -1.87 -7.54 -3.09
N ILE A 180 -1.75 -8.72 -2.50
CA ILE A 180 -0.48 -9.34 -2.16
C ILE A 180 -0.22 -10.55 -3.05
N SER A 181 1.04 -10.98 -3.15
CA SER A 181 1.37 -12.24 -3.81
C SER A 181 0.78 -13.41 -3.04
N SER A 182 0.15 -14.36 -3.73
CA SER A 182 -0.36 -15.62 -3.16
C SER A 182 0.72 -16.43 -2.45
N ALA A 183 2.01 -16.19 -2.72
CA ALA A 183 3.12 -16.80 -2.01
C ALA A 183 3.10 -16.52 -0.50
N PHE A 184 2.55 -15.37 -0.07
CA PHE A 184 2.39 -15.05 1.36
C PHE A 184 1.27 -15.86 2.03
N CYS A 185 0.33 -16.39 1.26
CA CYS A 185 -0.78 -17.22 1.78
C CYS A 185 -0.41 -18.71 1.88
N GLN A 186 0.75 -19.12 1.37
CA GLN A 186 1.22 -20.50 1.46
C GLN A 186 1.84 -20.75 2.83
N GLN A 187 1.13 -21.48 3.67
CA GLN A 187 1.48 -21.71 5.08
C GLN A 187 2.55 -22.80 5.23
N GLU A 188 3.80 -22.44 5.14
CA GLU A 188 4.87 -23.25 5.72
C GLU A 188 5.70 -22.40 6.68
N ARG A 189 5.28 -22.38 7.96
CA ARG A 189 6.13 -21.83 9.02
C ARG A 189 7.26 -22.84 9.26
N THR A 190 8.43 -22.53 8.78
CA THR A 190 9.63 -23.33 9.07
C THR A 190 10.19 -22.93 10.44
N SER A 191 10.25 -23.89 11.35
CA SER A 191 11.01 -23.78 12.63
C SER A 191 12.52 -23.83 12.43
N ALA A 192 12.99 -23.74 11.18
CA ALA A 192 14.40 -23.80 10.81
C ALA A 192 15.22 -22.70 11.50
N CYS A 193 16.51 -22.95 11.72
CA CYS A 193 17.48 -22.01 12.28
C CYS A 193 17.37 -20.62 11.64
N SER A 194 16.74 -19.69 12.36
CA SER A 194 16.56 -18.32 11.89
C SER A 194 17.82 -17.52 12.25
N PRO A 195 18.43 -16.81 11.29
CA PRO A 195 19.54 -15.92 11.58
C PRO A 195 19.13 -14.78 12.54
N TYR A 196 17.82 -14.50 12.63
CA TYR A 196 17.27 -13.45 13.49
C TYR A 196 17.07 -13.92 14.94
N LYS A 197 16.92 -15.26 15.18
CA LYS A 197 16.71 -15.82 16.52
C LYS A 197 18.03 -16.00 17.30
N GLY A 198 19.14 -16.10 16.61
CA GLY A 198 20.44 -16.38 17.21
C GLY A 198 20.49 -17.74 17.92
N LYS A 199 21.57 -18.00 18.65
CA LYS A 199 21.75 -19.25 19.43
C LYS A 199 20.76 -19.37 20.59
N ASP A 200 20.31 -18.25 21.14
CA ASP A 200 19.44 -18.17 22.34
C ASP A 200 17.94 -18.28 21.98
N ARG A 201 17.58 -18.59 20.74
CA ARG A 201 16.20 -18.73 20.25
C ARG A 201 15.29 -17.54 20.63
N LYS A 202 15.76 -16.31 20.40
CA LYS A 202 15.04 -15.07 20.70
C LYS A 202 13.66 -15.02 20.05
N ILE A 203 12.77 -14.29 20.69
CA ILE A 203 11.44 -13.95 20.15
C ILE A 203 11.64 -12.83 19.11
N VAL A 204 11.29 -13.10 17.86
CA VAL A 204 11.44 -12.14 16.76
C VAL A 204 10.16 -11.32 16.60
N ILE A 205 10.29 -10.00 16.77
CA ILE A 205 9.23 -9.04 16.47
C ILE A 205 9.62 -8.25 15.22
N THR A 206 8.76 -8.27 14.20
CA THR A 206 9.06 -7.62 12.92
C THR A 206 8.08 -6.49 12.61
N MET A 207 8.58 -5.41 12.01
CA MET A 207 7.80 -4.41 11.28
C MET A 207 8.42 -4.19 9.92
N VAL A 208 7.60 -4.21 8.88
CA VAL A 208 7.99 -3.95 7.49
C VAL A 208 7.50 -2.57 7.09
N GLY A 209 8.38 -1.77 6.50
CA GLY A 209 8.03 -0.46 5.98
C GLY A 209 9.17 0.55 6.02
N ARG A 210 8.93 1.68 5.36
CA ARG A 210 9.89 2.81 5.31
C ARG A 210 10.25 3.28 6.71
N LEU A 211 11.52 3.56 6.96
CA LEU A 211 11.97 4.11 8.26
C LEU A 211 11.72 5.62 8.30
N ALA A 212 10.48 6.00 8.53
CA ALA A 212 9.98 7.36 8.46
C ALA A 212 9.10 7.72 9.67
N ARG A 213 8.83 9.01 9.82
CA ARG A 213 8.16 9.55 11.03
C ARG A 213 6.74 9.01 11.22
N GLU A 214 6.01 8.84 10.13
CA GLU A 214 4.62 8.33 10.13
C GLU A 214 4.53 6.84 10.50
N LYS A 215 5.63 6.08 10.34
CA LYS A 215 5.67 4.64 10.65
C LYS A 215 5.91 4.33 12.13
N ARG A 216 6.39 5.31 12.92
CA ARG A 216 6.47 5.25 14.39
C ARG A 216 7.21 4.04 14.96
N GLN A 217 8.31 3.61 14.32
CA GLN A 217 9.15 2.51 14.85
C GLN A 217 9.71 2.82 16.26
N ASP A 218 9.76 4.10 16.65
CA ASP A 218 10.12 4.52 18.01
C ASP A 218 9.17 3.94 19.07
N VAL A 219 7.91 3.78 18.77
CA VAL A 219 6.91 3.23 19.70
C VAL A 219 7.23 1.76 19.98
N ILE A 220 7.64 0.99 18.97
CA ILE A 220 8.04 -0.42 19.12
C ILE A 220 9.29 -0.52 20.01
N LEU A 221 10.33 0.25 19.73
CA LEU A 221 11.58 0.22 20.52
C LEU A 221 11.33 0.59 22.00
N ARG A 222 10.44 1.57 22.24
CA ARG A 222 10.05 1.94 23.61
C ARG A 222 9.15 0.89 24.28
N ALA A 223 8.30 0.20 23.52
CA ALA A 223 7.44 -0.85 24.03
C ALA A 223 8.23 -2.08 24.45
N VAL A 224 9.17 -2.52 23.62
CA VAL A 224 10.05 -3.67 23.93
C VAL A 224 10.82 -3.43 25.25
N ARG A 225 11.28 -2.22 25.51
CA ARG A 225 11.94 -1.88 26.80
C ARG A 225 11.03 -2.02 28.02
N LYS A 226 9.70 -1.99 27.82
CA LYS A 226 8.69 -2.08 28.89
C LYS A 226 8.08 -3.47 29.01
N SER A 227 8.30 -4.31 28.02
CA SER A 227 7.84 -5.70 28.00
C SER A 227 8.59 -6.52 29.05
N LYS A 228 7.90 -7.45 29.69
CA LYS A 228 8.55 -8.42 30.58
C LYS A 228 9.48 -9.39 29.83
N TYR A 229 9.34 -9.46 28.51
CA TYR A 229 10.20 -10.24 27.63
C TYR A 229 11.34 -9.43 26.98
N ALA A 230 11.61 -8.22 27.47
CA ALA A 230 12.60 -7.29 26.89
C ALA A 230 13.94 -7.95 26.56
N ASP A 231 14.41 -8.82 27.44
CA ASP A 231 15.70 -9.51 27.34
C ASP A 231 15.73 -10.62 26.27
N SER A 232 14.58 -11.16 25.92
CA SER A 232 14.42 -12.24 24.96
C SER A 232 13.95 -11.78 23.57
N ILE A 233 13.51 -10.51 23.43
CA ILE A 233 13.01 -9.98 22.16
C ILE A 233 14.14 -9.48 21.26
N GLN A 234 14.12 -9.91 20.00
CA GLN A 234 14.87 -9.33 18.90
C GLN A 234 13.92 -8.58 17.97
N VAL A 235 14.11 -7.27 17.82
CA VAL A 235 13.35 -6.47 16.85
C VAL A 235 14.05 -6.49 15.50
N VAL A 236 13.27 -6.69 14.42
CA VAL A 236 13.73 -6.62 13.05
C VAL A 236 12.88 -5.59 12.29
N PHE A 237 13.52 -4.55 11.77
CA PHE A 237 12.90 -3.60 10.86
C PHE A 237 13.32 -3.89 9.44
N ALA A 238 12.36 -4.26 8.59
CA ALA A 238 12.59 -4.50 7.18
C ALA A 238 12.18 -3.26 6.37
N GLY A 239 13.17 -2.53 5.87
CA GLY A 239 12.99 -1.32 5.08
C GLY A 239 14.13 -0.32 5.25
N LYS A 240 14.10 0.74 4.42
CA LYS A 240 15.03 1.87 4.45
C LYS A 240 14.28 3.16 4.73
N GLY A 241 15.00 4.19 5.19
CA GLY A 241 14.40 5.52 5.32
C GLY A 241 15.26 6.51 6.10
N PRO A 242 14.85 7.79 6.10
CA PRO A 242 15.67 8.88 6.64
C PRO A 242 15.90 8.79 8.15
N LEU A 243 15.06 8.06 8.89
CA LEU A 243 15.17 7.94 10.34
C LEU A 243 15.98 6.74 10.82
N GLU A 244 16.60 5.96 9.93
CA GLU A 244 17.34 4.75 10.29
C GLU A 244 18.43 5.04 11.34
N ARG A 245 19.24 6.09 11.16
CA ARG A 245 20.27 6.48 12.10
C ARG A 245 19.72 6.81 13.48
N TRP A 246 18.55 7.44 13.52
CA TRP A 246 17.90 7.79 14.79
C TRP A 246 17.34 6.55 15.49
N TYR A 247 16.70 5.64 14.75
CA TYR A 247 16.20 4.37 15.32
C TYR A 247 17.34 3.47 15.80
N LYS A 248 18.46 3.40 15.06
CA LYS A 248 19.67 2.70 15.52
C LYS A 248 20.18 3.26 16.86
N ARG A 249 20.20 4.59 17.02
CA ARG A 249 20.60 5.24 18.27
C ARG A 249 19.64 4.92 19.42
N LEU A 250 18.34 5.00 19.16
CA LEU A 250 17.31 4.69 20.16
C LEU A 250 17.37 3.22 20.59
N GLY A 251 17.59 2.33 19.63
CA GLY A 251 17.66 0.89 19.84
C GLY A 251 18.90 0.39 20.60
N LYS A 252 19.99 1.17 20.67
CA LYS A 252 21.17 0.82 21.49
C LYS A 252 20.86 0.61 22.97
N ARG A 253 19.72 1.10 23.45
CA ARG A 253 19.28 0.94 24.85
C ARG A 253 18.55 -0.40 25.10
N LEU A 254 18.33 -1.20 24.09
CA LEU A 254 17.78 -2.56 24.21
C LEU A 254 18.92 -3.55 24.47
N LYS A 255 18.65 -4.60 25.24
CA LYS A 255 19.61 -5.70 25.45
C LYS A 255 19.98 -6.37 24.12
N ASN A 256 18.99 -6.55 23.24
CA ASN A 256 19.20 -6.98 21.87
C ASN A 256 18.97 -5.78 20.94
N PRO A 257 20.02 -5.12 20.42
CA PRO A 257 19.85 -4.01 19.50
C PRO A 257 19.04 -4.42 18.26
N PRO A 258 18.17 -3.55 17.73
CA PRO A 258 17.33 -3.89 16.59
C PRO A 258 18.17 -4.12 15.34
N MET A 259 17.74 -5.09 14.54
CA MET A 259 18.30 -5.34 13.21
C MET A 259 17.55 -4.50 12.17
N PHE A 260 18.29 -3.98 11.19
CA PHE A 260 17.75 -3.22 10.05
C PHE A 260 18.16 -3.92 8.78
N VAL A 261 17.19 -4.38 8.03
CA VAL A 261 17.39 -5.17 6.82
C VAL A 261 16.64 -4.54 5.64
N TYR A 262 17.16 -4.75 4.44
CA TYR A 262 16.47 -4.39 3.21
C TYR A 262 16.42 -5.64 2.33
N LEU A 263 15.21 -6.14 2.09
CA LEU A 263 14.97 -7.46 1.56
C LEU A 263 14.18 -7.38 0.25
N ASN A 264 14.43 -8.30 -0.66
CA ASN A 264 13.54 -8.60 -1.77
C ASN A 264 12.31 -9.36 -1.26
N GLN A 265 11.34 -9.63 -2.12
CA GLN A 265 10.08 -10.27 -1.73
C GLN A 265 10.28 -11.68 -1.16
N GLN A 266 11.19 -12.47 -1.71
CA GLN A 266 11.45 -13.83 -1.26
C GLN A 266 12.11 -13.86 0.13
N ASP A 267 13.08 -12.98 0.35
CA ASP A 267 13.75 -12.85 1.64
C ASP A 267 12.80 -12.26 2.69
N LEU A 268 11.91 -11.36 2.29
CA LEU A 268 10.85 -10.83 3.17
C LEU A 268 9.90 -11.94 3.61
N LEU A 269 9.45 -12.77 2.69
CA LEU A 269 8.62 -13.93 3.01
C LEU A 269 9.33 -14.87 4.00
N THR A 270 10.63 -15.11 3.79
CA THR A 270 11.45 -15.91 4.71
C THR A 270 11.53 -15.28 6.10
N LEU A 271 11.74 -13.96 6.20
CA LEU A 271 11.74 -13.24 7.48
C LEU A 271 10.38 -13.37 8.19
N LEU A 272 9.28 -13.13 7.48
CA LEU A 272 7.93 -13.19 8.06
C LEU A 272 7.62 -14.61 8.59
N ARG A 273 7.99 -15.66 7.88
CA ARG A 273 7.83 -17.06 8.33
C ARG A 273 8.63 -17.38 9.60
N GLN A 274 9.70 -16.63 9.87
CA GLN A 274 10.55 -16.78 11.05
C GLN A 274 10.20 -15.82 12.20
N THR A 275 9.25 -14.92 11.98
CA THR A 275 8.77 -13.94 12.93
C THR A 275 7.77 -14.59 13.91
N ASP A 276 7.82 -14.20 15.18
CA ASP A 276 6.90 -14.68 16.20
C ASP A 276 5.70 -13.76 16.40
N LEU A 277 5.88 -12.44 16.18
CA LEU A 277 4.82 -11.45 16.25
C LEU A 277 5.10 -10.29 15.29
N TYR A 278 4.10 -9.84 14.56
CA TYR A 278 4.19 -8.68 13.70
C TYR A 278 3.63 -7.44 14.40
N VAL A 279 4.30 -6.31 14.31
CA VAL A 279 3.81 -5.05 14.89
C VAL A 279 3.71 -3.98 13.81
N HIS A 280 2.56 -3.33 13.71
CA HIS A 280 2.32 -2.23 12.79
C HIS A 280 1.98 -0.94 13.54
N SER A 281 2.98 -0.10 13.77
CA SER A 281 2.86 1.10 14.61
C SER A 281 2.53 2.39 13.86
N SER A 282 2.23 2.32 12.57
CA SER A 282 2.01 3.49 11.72
C SER A 282 0.87 4.38 12.20
N ASP A 283 1.08 5.69 12.14
CA ASP A 283 0.04 6.69 12.38
C ASP A 283 -0.85 6.90 11.14
N MET A 284 -0.34 6.61 9.92
CA MET A 284 -1.04 6.89 8.66
C MET A 284 -0.74 5.82 7.62
N GLU A 285 -1.78 5.23 7.05
CA GLU A 285 -1.73 4.26 5.96
C GLU A 285 -3.01 4.33 5.12
N SER A 286 -2.87 4.30 3.81
CA SER A 286 -4.03 4.16 2.91
C SER A 286 -4.52 2.71 2.79
N GLU A 287 -3.61 1.74 2.95
CA GLU A 287 -3.91 0.31 2.97
C GLU A 287 -2.97 -0.47 3.90
N ALA A 288 -1.65 -0.29 3.76
CA ALA A 288 -0.59 -1.05 4.44
C ALA A 288 -0.43 -2.50 3.96
N ILE A 289 -0.03 -2.66 2.70
CA ILE A 289 0.26 -3.96 2.07
C ILE A 289 1.18 -4.83 2.95
N SER A 290 2.20 -4.25 3.57
CA SER A 290 3.12 -4.99 4.46
C SER A 290 2.45 -5.60 5.69
N CYS A 291 1.35 -5.01 6.18
CA CYS A 291 0.55 -5.61 7.25
C CYS A 291 -0.25 -6.80 6.72
N ILE A 292 -0.80 -6.68 5.51
CA ILE A 292 -1.53 -7.76 4.84
C ILE A 292 -0.58 -8.93 4.56
N GLU A 293 0.61 -8.67 4.01
CA GLU A 293 1.64 -9.68 3.77
C GLU A 293 1.99 -10.43 5.06
N ALA A 294 2.12 -9.72 6.17
CA ALA A 294 2.44 -10.33 7.46
C ALA A 294 1.32 -11.23 7.98
N PHE A 295 0.08 -10.76 8.03
CA PHE A 295 -0.99 -11.60 8.55
C PHE A 295 -1.38 -12.74 7.60
N ALA A 296 -1.20 -12.57 6.29
CA ALA A 296 -1.40 -13.64 5.31
C ALA A 296 -0.43 -14.82 5.51
N THR A 297 0.79 -14.56 6.04
CA THR A 297 1.70 -15.64 6.45
C THR A 297 1.30 -16.32 7.77
N GLY A 298 0.16 -15.95 8.35
CA GLY A 298 -0.32 -16.48 9.62
C GLY A 298 0.29 -15.79 10.84
N LEU A 299 0.81 -14.57 10.73
CA LEU A 299 1.25 -13.80 11.87
C LEU A 299 0.08 -13.06 12.51
N VAL A 300 0.02 -13.05 13.84
CA VAL A 300 -0.86 -12.11 14.55
C VAL A 300 -0.27 -10.71 14.44
N PRO A 301 -0.97 -9.74 13.83
CA PRO A 301 -0.51 -8.37 13.81
C PRO A 301 -0.98 -7.63 15.08
N VAL A 302 -0.07 -6.89 15.72
CA VAL A 302 -0.42 -5.91 16.76
C VAL A 302 -0.36 -4.53 16.13
N ILE A 303 -1.52 -3.89 16.00
CA ILE A 303 -1.76 -2.75 15.11
C ILE A 303 -2.10 -1.50 15.91
N SER A 304 -1.57 -0.36 15.49
CA SER A 304 -1.98 0.97 16.01
C SER A 304 -3.45 1.26 15.69
N ASP A 305 -4.23 1.72 16.67
CA ASP A 305 -5.63 2.11 16.50
C ASP A 305 -5.79 3.52 15.89
N SER A 306 -4.78 4.00 15.19
CA SER A 306 -4.82 5.33 14.59
C SER A 306 -6.02 5.52 13.66
N ARG A 307 -6.78 6.58 13.92
CA ARG A 307 -7.94 6.97 13.09
C ARG A 307 -7.56 7.48 11.69
N LYS A 308 -6.26 7.67 11.43
CA LYS A 308 -5.72 8.11 10.13
C LYS A 308 -5.10 6.97 9.34
N SER A 309 -5.33 5.75 9.75
CA SER A 309 -4.72 4.56 9.18
C SER A 309 -5.75 3.49 8.85
N ALA A 310 -5.68 2.99 7.64
CA ALA A 310 -6.48 1.86 7.20
C ALA A 310 -6.19 0.56 7.96
N THR A 311 -5.05 0.47 8.66
CA THR A 311 -4.64 -0.80 9.29
C THR A 311 -5.55 -1.28 10.40
N ARG A 312 -6.23 -0.36 11.09
CA ARG A 312 -7.19 -0.71 12.14
C ARG A 312 -8.26 -1.70 11.65
N GLN A 313 -8.68 -1.60 10.38
CA GLN A 313 -9.70 -2.48 9.78
C GLN A 313 -9.27 -3.95 9.70
N PHE A 314 -7.98 -4.25 9.78
CA PHE A 314 -7.46 -5.62 9.71
C PHE A 314 -7.52 -6.36 11.03
N ALA A 315 -7.72 -5.66 12.15
CA ALA A 315 -7.79 -6.29 13.46
C ALA A 315 -9.06 -7.15 13.58
N LEU A 316 -8.89 -8.46 13.72
CA LEU A 316 -9.97 -9.41 13.97
C LEU A 316 -10.45 -9.37 15.42
N ASP A 317 -9.62 -8.81 16.32
CA ASP A 317 -9.87 -8.75 17.74
C ASP A 317 -9.21 -7.51 18.36
N GLU A 318 -9.83 -6.89 19.37
CA GLU A 318 -9.28 -5.71 20.05
C GLU A 318 -7.96 -5.98 20.76
N ARG A 319 -7.64 -7.23 21.05
CA ARG A 319 -6.33 -7.62 21.59
C ARG A 319 -5.20 -7.39 20.61
N SER A 320 -5.51 -7.34 19.32
CA SER A 320 -4.57 -6.96 18.26
C SER A 320 -4.44 -5.44 18.07
N LEU A 321 -5.24 -4.62 18.76
CA LEU A 321 -5.16 -3.15 18.69
C LEU A 321 -4.47 -2.58 19.92
N PHE A 322 -3.57 -1.62 19.70
CA PHE A 322 -3.00 -0.81 20.77
C PHE A 322 -3.22 0.69 20.51
N LYS A 323 -3.35 1.47 21.57
CA LYS A 323 -3.57 2.92 21.50
C LYS A 323 -2.43 3.62 20.76
N ALA A 324 -2.76 4.33 19.69
CA ALA A 324 -1.80 5.01 18.82
C ALA A 324 -0.76 5.82 19.60
N GLY A 325 0.53 5.57 19.32
CA GLY A 325 1.64 6.22 19.98
C GLY A 325 1.94 5.73 21.41
N SER A 326 1.13 4.85 22.00
CA SER A 326 1.32 4.34 23.37
C SER A 326 2.25 3.13 23.40
N SER A 327 3.51 3.35 23.73
CA SER A 327 4.47 2.25 23.95
C SER A 327 4.13 1.37 25.16
N THR A 328 3.40 1.90 26.15
CA THR A 328 2.99 1.12 27.31
C THR A 328 1.87 0.15 26.97
N ASP A 329 0.90 0.61 26.15
CA ASP A 329 -0.19 -0.24 25.72
C ASP A 329 0.30 -1.30 24.71
N LEU A 330 1.19 -0.92 23.78
CA LEU A 330 1.84 -1.87 22.89
C LEU A 330 2.61 -2.95 23.65
N ALA A 331 3.34 -2.59 24.72
CA ALA A 331 4.05 -3.57 25.53
C ALA A 331 3.07 -4.60 26.15
N LYS A 332 1.94 -4.14 26.68
CA LYS A 332 0.90 -5.03 27.22
C LYS A 332 0.34 -5.98 26.17
N LYS A 333 0.12 -5.51 24.94
CA LYS A 333 -0.38 -6.35 23.83
C LYS A 333 0.66 -7.39 23.38
N ILE A 334 1.95 -6.99 23.31
CA ILE A 334 3.06 -7.91 23.04
C ILE A 334 3.10 -9.00 24.10
N ASP A 335 3.12 -8.62 25.39
CA ASP A 335 3.18 -9.54 26.50
C ASP A 335 1.98 -10.49 26.50
N TYR A 336 0.77 -9.98 26.24
CA TYR A 336 -0.43 -10.78 26.14
C TYR A 336 -0.31 -11.92 25.12
N TRP A 337 0.08 -11.61 23.88
CA TRP A 337 0.20 -12.64 22.83
C TRP A 337 1.31 -13.64 23.10
N LEU A 338 2.35 -13.25 23.82
CA LEU A 338 3.44 -14.15 24.24
C LEU A 338 3.03 -15.04 25.43
N ASP A 339 2.14 -14.56 26.30
CA ASP A 339 1.60 -15.33 27.43
C ASP A 339 0.53 -16.35 27.03
N HIS A 340 -0.14 -16.13 25.89
CA HIS A 340 -1.28 -16.93 25.47
C HIS A 340 -1.02 -17.66 24.13
N PRO A 341 -0.07 -18.60 24.09
CA PRO A 341 0.36 -19.25 22.84
C PRO A 341 -0.77 -20.02 22.13
N GLU A 342 -1.72 -20.61 22.87
CA GLU A 342 -2.85 -21.32 22.27
C GLU A 342 -3.83 -20.38 21.58
N GLU A 343 -4.17 -19.26 22.22
CA GLU A 343 -5.03 -18.24 21.62
C GLU A 343 -4.34 -17.60 20.41
N LYS A 344 -3.03 -17.33 20.53
CA LYS A 344 -2.21 -16.82 19.44
C LYS A 344 -2.29 -17.75 18.24
N ARG A 345 -2.14 -19.07 18.42
CA ARG A 345 -2.20 -20.06 17.34
C ARG A 345 -3.57 -20.09 16.65
N ARG A 346 -4.67 -19.98 17.41
CA ARG A 346 -6.03 -19.88 16.84
C ARG A 346 -6.19 -18.61 16.01
N MET A 347 -5.66 -17.49 16.50
CA MET A 347 -5.71 -16.21 15.81
C MET A 347 -4.82 -16.19 14.56
N GLU A 348 -3.65 -16.83 14.60
CA GLU A 348 -2.77 -17.03 13.44
C GLU A 348 -3.51 -17.71 12.28
N GLN A 349 -4.29 -18.74 12.56
CA GLN A 349 -5.11 -19.42 11.56
C GLN A 349 -6.23 -18.53 10.99
N ALA A 350 -6.86 -17.72 11.86
CA ALA A 350 -7.91 -16.79 11.43
C ALA A 350 -7.35 -15.69 10.51
N TYR A 351 -6.20 -15.11 10.86
CA TYR A 351 -5.52 -14.12 10.04
C TYR A 351 -5.02 -14.67 8.71
N ALA A 352 -4.49 -15.89 8.70
CA ALA A 352 -4.08 -16.55 7.47
C ALA A 352 -5.25 -16.75 6.49
N ARG A 353 -6.44 -17.11 7.01
CA ARG A 353 -7.67 -17.20 6.20
C ARG A 353 -8.10 -15.84 5.66
N GLN A 354 -8.07 -14.81 6.51
CA GLN A 354 -8.36 -13.43 6.08
C GLN A 354 -7.42 -12.97 4.95
N GLY A 355 -6.16 -13.40 4.98
CA GLY A 355 -5.17 -13.06 3.96
C GLY A 355 -5.55 -13.48 2.54
N LEU A 356 -6.35 -14.53 2.39
CA LEU A 356 -6.81 -15.02 1.08
C LEU A 356 -7.67 -13.99 0.34
N ASP A 357 -8.41 -13.15 1.08
CA ASP A 357 -9.28 -12.11 0.51
C ASP A 357 -8.50 -10.94 -0.10
N TYR A 358 -7.20 -10.87 0.21
CA TYR A 358 -6.29 -9.80 -0.22
C TYR A 358 -5.26 -10.26 -1.25
N THR A 359 -5.40 -11.45 -1.82
CA THR A 359 -4.51 -11.88 -2.92
C THR A 359 -4.69 -11.00 -4.14
N LEU A 360 -3.64 -10.87 -4.95
CA LEU A 360 -3.68 -10.09 -6.19
C LEU A 360 -4.76 -10.63 -7.14
N GLU A 361 -4.92 -11.94 -7.20
CA GLU A 361 -5.96 -12.61 -7.98
C GLU A 361 -7.38 -12.20 -7.54
N ALA A 362 -7.62 -12.15 -6.23
CA ALA A 362 -8.91 -11.73 -5.67
C ALA A 362 -9.17 -10.25 -5.94
N SER A 363 -8.14 -9.41 -5.81
CA SER A 363 -8.23 -7.97 -6.07
C SER A 363 -8.53 -7.67 -7.55
N VAL A 364 -7.81 -8.32 -8.45
CA VAL A 364 -8.01 -8.13 -9.90
C VAL A 364 -9.39 -8.62 -10.33
N ARG A 365 -9.90 -9.72 -9.77
CA ARG A 365 -11.27 -10.18 -10.05
C ARG A 365 -12.31 -9.12 -9.70
N LYS A 366 -12.22 -8.50 -8.50
CA LYS A 366 -13.10 -7.39 -8.09
C LYS A 366 -12.98 -6.17 -9.02
N CYS A 367 -11.76 -5.91 -9.53
CA CYS A 367 -11.53 -4.84 -10.49
C CYS A 367 -12.19 -5.15 -11.85
N VAL A 368 -12.12 -6.40 -12.32
CA VAL A 368 -12.79 -6.87 -13.53
C VAL A 368 -14.31 -6.78 -13.40
N GLU A 369 -14.88 -7.11 -12.23
CA GLU A 369 -16.30 -6.90 -11.94
C GLU A 369 -16.67 -5.42 -12.10
N MET A 370 -15.89 -4.51 -11.53
CA MET A 370 -16.09 -3.07 -11.69
C MET A 370 -16.00 -2.61 -13.15
N PHE A 371 -15.07 -3.15 -13.94
CA PHE A 371 -14.94 -2.84 -15.36
C PHE A 371 -16.15 -3.34 -16.15
N THR A 372 -16.65 -4.53 -15.84
CA THR A 372 -17.85 -5.10 -16.47
C THR A 372 -19.09 -4.25 -16.20
N ASP A 373 -19.27 -3.81 -14.95
CA ASP A 373 -20.37 -2.91 -14.59
C ASP A 373 -20.25 -1.55 -15.28
N ALA A 374 -19.02 -1.01 -15.40
CA ALA A 374 -18.79 0.23 -16.13
C ALA A 374 -19.11 0.12 -17.62
N MET A 375 -18.83 -1.03 -18.24
CA MET A 375 -19.19 -1.29 -19.65
C MET A 375 -20.70 -1.49 -19.84
N ALA A 376 -21.38 -2.08 -18.88
CA ALA A 376 -22.82 -2.29 -18.95
C ALA A 376 -23.64 -1.00 -18.76
N ASN A 377 -23.07 0.04 -18.16
CA ASN A 377 -23.72 1.32 -17.85
C ASN A 377 -23.14 2.51 -18.64
N ALA A 378 -22.40 2.26 -19.71
CA ALA A 378 -21.79 3.25 -20.59
C ALA A 378 -22.68 3.72 -21.72
#